data_827ff64801f987e1c0cbba0eb1f718d0
#
_entry.id   827ff64801f987e1c0cbba0eb1f718d0
#
_cell.length_a   1.000
_cell.length_b   1.000
_cell.length_c   1.000
_cell.angle_alpha   90.00
_cell.angle_beta   90.00
_cell.angle_gamma   90.00
#
_symmetry.space_group_name_H-M   'P 1'
#
loop_
_entity.id
_entity.type
_entity.pdbx_description
1 polymer ?
#
loop_
_entity_poly.entity_id
_entity_poly.type
_entity_poly.pdbx_seq_one_letter_code
_entity_poly.pdbx_strand_id
1 'polypeptide(L)'
;MTGVQTCALPIFAFIVDPIDGTTNFIKDYHVSAISVGLAKDGEKYIGVVYNPYLDEMFTAERGKGAFLNGKPIHVSRNPLSEGIVLFGTAPYYEELSKKSFEMAHAYFKKALDVRRSGSAAIDLCSIAAGRAELYFELRLSPWDFAAGALIVEEAGGVVSTVEGGAVTLGQKCSVLATNGRCGRLE
;
A
#
# COMPACT_ATOMS: atom_id res chain seq x y z
N MET A 1 42.79 -24.14 -9.09
CA MET A 1 41.32 -24.15 -8.99
C MET A 1 40.83 -22.77 -9.35
N THR A 2 40.38 -22.63 -10.59
CA THR A 2 39.83 -21.35 -11.07
C THR A 2 38.36 -21.28 -10.68
N GLY A 3 38.07 -20.44 -9.66
CA GLY A 3 36.70 -20.15 -9.27
C GLY A 3 36.02 -19.39 -10.39
N VAL A 4 35.02 -20.01 -11.05
CA VAL A 4 34.11 -19.34 -11.94
C VAL A 4 33.20 -18.50 -11.06
N GLN A 5 33.44 -17.19 -11.00
CA GLN A 5 32.52 -16.24 -10.41
C GLN A 5 31.37 -16.06 -11.38
N THR A 6 30.26 -16.79 -11.19
CA THR A 6 29.03 -16.54 -11.92
C THR A 6 28.45 -15.20 -11.43
N CYS A 7 28.69 -14.14 -12.18
CA CYS A 7 28.02 -12.86 -11.99
C CYS A 7 26.57 -13.06 -12.47
N ALA A 8 25.67 -13.41 -11.54
CA ALA A 8 24.25 -13.45 -11.85
C ALA A 8 23.78 -12.02 -12.14
N LEU A 9 23.18 -11.79 -13.30
CA LEU A 9 22.54 -10.51 -13.59
C LEU A 9 21.33 -10.32 -12.65
N PRO A 10 21.05 -9.08 -12.21
CA PRO A 10 19.90 -8.82 -11.37
C PRO A 10 18.61 -9.22 -12.11
N ILE A 11 17.73 -9.91 -11.39
CA ILE A 11 16.43 -10.30 -11.91
C ILE A 11 15.45 -9.17 -11.67
N PHE A 12 14.92 -8.61 -12.75
CA PHE A 12 13.85 -7.61 -12.69
C PHE A 12 12.51 -8.26 -13.02
N ALA A 13 11.48 -7.93 -12.22
CA ALA A 13 10.11 -8.37 -12.44
C ALA A 13 9.14 -7.21 -12.31
N PHE A 14 8.29 -6.99 -13.33
CA PHE A 14 7.16 -6.08 -13.23
C PHE A 14 6.01 -6.76 -12.51
N ILE A 15 5.37 -6.01 -11.61
CA ILE A 15 4.20 -6.41 -10.84
C ILE A 15 3.15 -5.34 -11.11
N VAL A 16 2.12 -5.70 -11.91
CA VAL A 16 1.20 -4.71 -12.47
C VAL A 16 -0.23 -5.06 -12.11
N ASP A 17 -0.96 -4.08 -11.57
CA ASP A 17 -2.41 -4.06 -11.59
C ASP A 17 -2.87 -2.97 -12.57
N PRO A 18 -3.46 -3.32 -13.71
CA PRO A 18 -3.89 -2.34 -14.70
C PRO A 18 -5.12 -1.54 -14.25
N ILE A 19 -5.94 -2.07 -13.34
CA ILE A 19 -7.14 -1.42 -12.81
C ILE A 19 -7.38 -1.87 -11.37
N ASP A 20 -6.59 -1.32 -10.42
CA ASP A 20 -6.89 -1.47 -9.00
C ASP A 20 -8.16 -0.71 -8.64
N GLY A 21 -9.06 -1.35 -7.89
CA GLY A 21 -10.41 -0.83 -7.66
C GLY A 21 -11.39 -1.17 -8.80
N THR A 22 -11.31 -2.39 -9.38
CA THR A 22 -12.12 -2.84 -10.51
C THR A 22 -13.63 -2.64 -10.28
N THR A 23 -14.14 -2.88 -9.07
CA THR A 23 -15.57 -2.63 -8.76
C THR A 23 -15.93 -1.15 -8.91
N ASN A 24 -15.06 -0.25 -8.45
CA ASN A 24 -15.24 1.19 -8.59
C ASN A 24 -15.24 1.60 -10.07
N PHE A 25 -14.31 1.03 -10.85
CA PHE A 25 -14.22 1.28 -12.28
C PHE A 25 -15.49 0.86 -13.03
N ILE A 26 -16.00 -0.37 -12.76
CA ILE A 26 -17.24 -0.87 -13.39
C ILE A 26 -18.45 0.00 -13.03
N LYS A 27 -18.46 0.60 -11.84
CA LYS A 27 -19.56 1.42 -11.33
C LYS A 27 -19.39 2.91 -11.58
N ASP A 28 -18.37 3.31 -12.35
CA ASP A 28 -18.06 4.72 -12.62
C ASP A 28 -17.94 5.57 -11.33
N TYR A 29 -17.34 4.95 -10.29
CA TYR A 29 -17.21 5.56 -8.95
C TYR A 29 -15.99 6.48 -8.84
N HIS A 30 -15.16 6.55 -9.88
CA HIS A 30 -14.01 7.45 -10.02
C HIS A 30 -12.91 7.28 -8.93
N VAL A 31 -12.78 6.08 -8.38
CA VAL A 31 -11.73 5.70 -7.42
C VAL A 31 -11.09 4.40 -7.89
N SER A 32 -10.21 4.49 -8.86
CA SER A 32 -9.38 3.37 -9.31
C SER A 32 -8.03 3.89 -9.81
N ALA A 33 -7.03 3.02 -9.84
CA ALA A 33 -5.67 3.39 -10.20
C ALA A 33 -5.01 2.35 -11.08
N ILE A 34 -3.95 2.77 -11.78
CA ILE A 34 -2.96 1.90 -12.41
C ILE A 34 -1.80 1.78 -11.44
N SER A 35 -1.44 0.54 -11.06
CA SER A 35 -0.35 0.25 -10.13
C SER A 35 0.75 -0.55 -10.83
N VAL A 36 1.98 -0.03 -10.84
CA VAL A 36 3.14 -0.66 -11.48
C VAL A 36 4.29 -0.70 -10.49
N GLY A 37 4.64 -1.89 -10.02
CA GLY A 37 5.83 -2.16 -9.24
C GLY A 37 6.94 -2.75 -10.11
N LEU A 38 8.18 -2.37 -9.90
CA LEU A 38 9.37 -3.08 -10.39
C LEU A 38 10.09 -3.67 -9.19
N ALA A 39 10.24 -4.97 -9.17
CA ALA A 39 11.10 -5.67 -8.23
C ALA A 39 12.47 -5.93 -8.84
N LYS A 40 13.52 -5.85 -8.02
CA LYS A 40 14.88 -6.25 -8.34
C LYS A 40 15.33 -7.29 -7.31
N ASP A 41 15.72 -8.47 -7.76
CA ASP A 41 16.14 -9.59 -6.91
C ASP A 41 15.11 -9.93 -5.80
N GLY A 42 13.82 -9.85 -6.13
CA GLY A 42 12.71 -10.12 -5.21
C GLY A 42 12.31 -8.97 -4.28
N GLU A 43 13.04 -7.84 -4.32
CA GLU A 43 12.80 -6.68 -3.48
C GLU A 43 12.15 -5.54 -4.26
N LYS A 44 11.27 -4.77 -3.61
CA LYS A 44 10.64 -3.57 -4.20
C LYS A 44 11.73 -2.57 -4.59
N TYR A 45 11.71 -2.10 -5.83
CA TYR A 45 12.76 -1.22 -6.37
C TYR A 45 12.22 0.10 -6.94
N ILE A 46 11.16 0.05 -7.77
CA ILE A 46 10.43 1.22 -8.25
C ILE A 46 8.93 0.98 -8.03
N GLY A 47 8.21 2.01 -7.64
CA GLY A 47 6.76 2.02 -7.52
C GLY A 47 6.17 3.21 -8.25
N VAL A 48 5.13 2.95 -9.06
CA VAL A 48 4.32 3.99 -9.72
C VAL A 48 2.86 3.65 -9.52
N VAL A 49 2.08 4.61 -9.02
CA VAL A 49 0.62 4.51 -8.94
C VAL A 49 0.04 5.76 -9.57
N TYR A 50 -0.85 5.59 -10.54
CA TYR A 50 -1.51 6.70 -11.22
C TYR A 50 -3.02 6.66 -10.99
N ASN A 51 -3.55 7.72 -10.41
CA ASN A 51 -4.99 7.98 -10.30
C ASN A 51 -5.43 8.89 -11.44
N PRO A 52 -6.10 8.37 -12.48
CA PRO A 52 -6.47 9.15 -13.66
C PRO A 52 -7.57 10.18 -13.40
N TYR A 53 -8.38 10.00 -12.37
CA TYR A 53 -9.48 10.90 -12.06
C TYR A 53 -9.05 12.21 -11.40
N LEU A 54 -7.94 12.17 -10.68
CA LEU A 54 -7.35 13.33 -10.00
C LEU A 54 -6.07 13.81 -10.68
N ASP A 55 -5.61 13.14 -11.75
CA ASP A 55 -4.32 13.38 -12.41
C ASP A 55 -3.17 13.35 -11.39
N GLU A 56 -3.19 12.36 -10.51
CA GLU A 56 -2.19 12.17 -9.47
C GLU A 56 -1.27 10.99 -9.81
N MET A 57 -0.01 11.28 -10.07
CA MET A 57 1.04 10.28 -10.28
C MET A 57 1.95 10.21 -9.06
N PHE A 58 1.84 9.11 -8.32
CA PHE A 58 2.71 8.78 -7.20
C PHE A 58 3.89 7.94 -7.68
N THR A 59 5.10 8.31 -7.31
CA THR A 59 6.31 7.58 -7.71
C THR A 59 7.27 7.44 -6.55
N ALA A 60 8.00 6.32 -6.52
CA ALA A 60 9.13 6.12 -5.62
C ALA A 60 10.20 5.23 -6.27
N GLU A 61 11.45 5.48 -5.96
CA GLU A 61 12.58 4.59 -6.21
C GLU A 61 13.28 4.35 -4.87
N ARG A 62 13.65 3.12 -4.61
CA ARG A 62 14.29 2.71 -3.35
C ARG A 62 15.48 3.62 -3.01
N GLY A 63 15.44 4.26 -1.82
CA GLY A 63 16.45 5.17 -1.31
C GLY A 63 16.44 6.58 -1.91
N LYS A 64 15.42 6.93 -2.73
CA LYS A 64 15.33 8.27 -3.35
C LYS A 64 14.11 9.07 -2.93
N GLY A 65 13.28 8.55 -2.03
CA GLY A 65 12.07 9.19 -1.55
C GLY A 65 10.86 8.96 -2.44
N ALA A 66 9.72 9.49 -2.00
CA ALA A 66 8.43 9.41 -2.67
C ALA A 66 7.97 10.77 -3.18
N PHE A 67 7.24 10.76 -4.29
CA PHE A 67 6.80 11.98 -4.98
C PHE A 67 5.36 11.86 -5.46
N LEU A 68 4.62 12.97 -5.43
CA LEU A 68 3.33 13.18 -6.08
C LEU A 68 3.49 14.27 -7.16
N ASN A 69 3.26 13.91 -8.41
CA ASN A 69 3.44 14.80 -9.57
C ASN A 69 4.81 15.52 -9.53
N GLY A 70 5.87 14.76 -9.21
CA GLY A 70 7.24 15.25 -9.10
C GLY A 70 7.56 16.10 -7.86
N LYS A 71 6.60 16.32 -6.95
CA LYS A 71 6.83 17.02 -5.68
C LYS A 71 7.04 16.01 -4.56
N PRO A 72 8.07 16.18 -3.70
CA PRO A 72 8.29 15.28 -2.56
C PRO A 72 7.08 15.21 -1.64
N ILE A 73 6.76 14.00 -1.17
CA ILE A 73 5.70 13.75 -0.19
C ILE A 73 6.24 12.99 1.01
N HIS A 74 5.55 13.14 2.14
CA HIS A 74 5.85 12.45 3.38
C HIS A 74 4.56 12.03 4.08
N VAL A 75 4.63 10.94 4.84
CA VAL A 75 3.54 10.53 5.72
C VAL A 75 3.23 11.61 6.77
N SER A 76 2.02 11.61 7.29
CA SER A 76 1.62 12.53 8.36
C SER A 76 2.40 12.28 9.65
N ARG A 77 2.33 13.23 10.57
CA ARG A 77 2.89 13.10 11.94
C ARG A 77 1.82 13.03 13.02
N ASN A 78 0.56 12.94 12.62
CA ASN A 78 -0.56 12.90 13.55
C ASN A 78 -0.60 11.58 14.34
N PRO A 79 -1.06 11.61 15.59
CA PRO A 79 -1.44 10.41 16.31
C PRO A 79 -2.74 9.83 15.73
N LEU A 80 -3.04 8.57 16.04
CA LEU A 80 -4.23 7.90 15.55
C LEU A 80 -5.54 8.63 15.91
N SER A 81 -5.60 9.25 17.08
CA SER A 81 -6.77 10.00 17.56
C SER A 81 -7.13 11.24 16.72
N GLU A 82 -6.19 11.74 15.93
CA GLU A 82 -6.37 12.86 14.99
C GLU A 82 -6.36 12.39 13.54
N GLY A 83 -6.32 11.07 13.32
CA GLY A 83 -6.07 10.46 12.05
C GLY A 83 -7.27 9.75 11.43
N ILE A 84 -7.19 9.56 10.13
CA ILE A 84 -8.11 8.73 9.35
C ILE A 84 -7.51 7.34 9.18
N VAL A 85 -8.34 6.31 9.39
CA VAL A 85 -8.00 4.93 9.09
C VAL A 85 -8.69 4.50 7.80
N LEU A 86 -7.90 3.98 6.87
CA LEU A 86 -8.39 3.37 5.64
C LEU A 86 -8.40 1.85 5.79
N PHE A 87 -9.36 1.17 5.16
CA PHE A 87 -9.40 -0.29 5.22
C PHE A 87 -10.01 -0.93 3.99
N GLY A 88 -9.51 -2.13 3.69
CA GLY A 88 -10.09 -3.03 2.72
C GLY A 88 -10.85 -4.19 3.37
N THR A 89 -11.70 -4.85 2.61
CA THR A 89 -12.65 -5.83 3.16
C THR A 89 -12.38 -7.28 2.75
N ALA A 90 -11.36 -7.54 1.90
CA ALA A 90 -11.12 -8.87 1.33
C ALA A 90 -12.43 -9.54 0.85
N PRO A 91 -13.19 -8.93 -0.09
CA PRO A 91 -14.62 -9.22 -0.32
C PRO A 91 -14.92 -10.65 -0.79
N TYR A 92 -13.91 -11.37 -1.27
CA TYR A 92 -14.04 -12.77 -1.72
C TYR A 92 -13.88 -13.81 -0.60
N TYR A 93 -13.67 -13.35 0.65
CA TYR A 93 -13.42 -14.20 1.82
C TYR A 93 -14.30 -13.74 2.97
N GLU A 94 -15.44 -14.42 3.19
CA GLU A 94 -16.48 -14.02 4.14
C GLU A 94 -15.93 -13.80 5.56
N GLU A 95 -15.13 -14.76 6.07
CA GLU A 95 -14.54 -14.65 7.42
C GLU A 95 -13.57 -13.46 7.55
N LEU A 96 -12.76 -13.19 6.50
CA LEU A 96 -11.85 -12.05 6.50
C LEU A 96 -12.63 -10.74 6.38
N SER A 97 -13.70 -10.72 5.59
CA SER A 97 -14.57 -9.56 5.47
C SER A 97 -15.17 -9.17 6.82
N LYS A 98 -15.74 -10.13 7.54
CA LYS A 98 -16.27 -9.91 8.90
C LYS A 98 -15.20 -9.36 9.84
N LYS A 99 -14.02 -10.01 9.89
CA LYS A 99 -12.88 -9.54 10.69
C LYS A 99 -12.42 -8.13 10.31
N SER A 100 -12.43 -7.79 9.01
CA SER A 100 -12.08 -6.44 8.56
C SER A 100 -13.02 -5.37 9.13
N PHE A 101 -14.33 -5.62 9.16
CA PHE A 101 -15.30 -4.70 9.77
C PHE A 101 -15.16 -4.63 11.29
N GLU A 102 -14.88 -5.74 11.96
CA GLU A 102 -14.60 -5.76 13.41
C GLU A 102 -13.36 -4.90 13.74
N MET A 103 -12.28 -5.05 12.97
CA MET A 103 -11.08 -4.24 13.12
C MET A 103 -11.35 -2.77 12.80
N ALA A 104 -12.07 -2.47 11.72
CA ALA A 104 -12.42 -1.10 11.37
C ALA A 104 -13.24 -0.43 12.49
N HIS A 105 -14.19 -1.16 13.10
CA HIS A 105 -14.93 -0.66 14.25
C HIS A 105 -14.03 -0.41 15.49
N ALA A 106 -13.06 -1.28 15.73
CA ALA A 106 -12.11 -1.10 16.83
C ALA A 106 -11.19 0.12 16.60
N TYR A 107 -10.73 0.34 15.37
CA TYR A 107 -9.97 1.55 15.01
C TYR A 107 -10.84 2.82 15.07
N PHE A 108 -12.10 2.75 14.61
CA PHE A 108 -13.03 3.88 14.67
C PHE A 108 -13.17 4.48 16.08
N LYS A 109 -13.11 3.64 17.12
CA LYS A 109 -13.17 4.10 18.52
C LYS A 109 -11.92 4.88 18.97
N LYS A 110 -10.83 4.78 18.24
CA LYS A 110 -9.52 5.36 18.58
C LYS A 110 -9.07 6.43 17.58
N ALA A 111 -9.65 6.46 16.40
CA ALA A 111 -9.32 7.37 15.29
C ALA A 111 -10.34 8.51 15.19
N LEU A 112 -10.01 9.53 14.41
CA LEU A 112 -10.94 10.58 14.05
C LEU A 112 -12.09 10.03 13.19
N ASP A 113 -11.79 9.17 12.22
CA ASP A 113 -12.79 8.52 11.36
C ASP A 113 -12.18 7.34 10.60
N VAL A 114 -13.03 6.57 9.92
CA VAL A 114 -12.64 5.46 9.05
C VAL A 114 -13.19 5.66 7.64
N ARG A 115 -12.46 5.17 6.63
CA ARG A 115 -12.89 5.22 5.21
C ARG A 115 -12.57 3.90 4.53
N ARG A 116 -13.39 3.56 3.53
CA ARG A 116 -13.15 2.45 2.61
C ARG A 116 -13.24 2.98 1.18
N SER A 117 -12.09 3.16 0.52
CA SER A 117 -12.05 3.63 -0.86
C SER A 117 -12.42 2.53 -1.86
N GLY A 118 -11.93 1.31 -1.61
CA GLY A 118 -12.07 0.17 -2.53
C GLY A 118 -10.95 0.07 -3.56
N SER A 119 -9.84 0.79 -3.36
CA SER A 119 -8.60 0.73 -4.13
C SER A 119 -7.42 0.69 -3.17
N ALA A 120 -6.74 -0.43 -3.08
CA ALA A 120 -5.60 -0.61 -2.18
C ALA A 120 -4.42 0.32 -2.56
N ALA A 121 -4.17 0.48 -3.85
CA ALA A 121 -3.12 1.37 -4.34
C ALA A 121 -3.37 2.84 -3.97
N ILE A 122 -4.61 3.33 -4.10
CA ILE A 122 -4.98 4.71 -3.71
C ILE A 122 -4.89 4.86 -2.19
N ASP A 123 -5.33 3.88 -1.41
CA ASP A 123 -5.28 3.91 0.04
C ASP A 123 -3.82 3.98 0.54
N LEU A 124 -2.92 3.17 0.00
CA LEU A 124 -1.49 3.23 0.30
C LEU A 124 -0.88 4.59 -0.09
N CYS A 125 -1.21 5.12 -1.27
CA CYS A 125 -0.76 6.45 -1.69
C CYS A 125 -1.29 7.57 -0.79
N SER A 126 -2.49 7.40 -0.24
CA SER A 126 -3.07 8.35 0.72
C SER A 126 -2.28 8.38 2.03
N ILE A 127 -1.78 7.22 2.52
CA ILE A 127 -0.85 7.16 3.66
C ILE A 127 0.46 7.91 3.31
N ALA A 128 1.05 7.60 2.16
CA ALA A 128 2.31 8.21 1.73
C ALA A 128 2.23 9.74 1.59
N ALA A 129 1.09 10.26 1.14
CA ALA A 129 0.84 11.69 1.01
C ALA A 129 0.40 12.38 2.31
N GLY A 130 0.33 11.65 3.44
CA GLY A 130 -0.08 12.19 4.74
C GLY A 130 -1.57 12.55 4.83
N ARG A 131 -2.42 11.96 3.97
CA ARG A 131 -3.88 12.17 3.96
C ARG A 131 -4.62 11.24 4.90
N ALA A 132 -3.98 10.16 5.32
CA ALA A 132 -4.46 9.20 6.31
C ALA A 132 -3.27 8.62 7.09
N GLU A 133 -3.53 8.06 8.25
CA GLU A 133 -2.50 7.63 9.20
C GLU A 133 -2.27 6.13 9.21
N LEU A 134 -3.30 5.36 8.83
CA LEU A 134 -3.23 3.91 8.84
C LEU A 134 -4.14 3.34 7.74
N TYR A 135 -3.63 2.31 7.06
CA TYR A 135 -4.38 1.46 6.15
C TYR A 135 -4.17 -0.01 6.52
N PHE A 136 -5.22 -0.80 6.48
CA PHE A 136 -5.10 -2.26 6.58
C PHE A 136 -6.04 -3.00 5.64
N GLU A 137 -5.56 -4.15 5.15
CA GLU A 137 -6.39 -5.15 4.49
C GLU A 137 -5.86 -6.55 4.81
N LEU A 138 -6.77 -7.51 5.06
CA LEU A 138 -6.41 -8.82 5.56
C LEU A 138 -5.90 -9.78 4.48
N ARG A 139 -6.11 -9.46 3.19
CA ARG A 139 -5.62 -10.28 2.09
C ARG A 139 -5.53 -9.49 0.79
N LEU A 140 -4.32 -9.25 0.35
CA LEU A 140 -3.96 -8.60 -0.90
C LEU A 140 -3.06 -9.48 -1.75
N SER A 141 -3.13 -9.33 -3.05
CA SER A 141 -2.17 -9.89 -3.99
C SER A 141 -0.98 -8.92 -4.15
N PRO A 142 0.19 -9.41 -4.57
CA PRO A 142 1.37 -8.55 -4.73
C PRO A 142 1.14 -7.32 -5.62
N TRP A 143 0.33 -7.44 -6.67
CA TRP A 143 0.03 -6.33 -7.57
C TRP A 143 -0.81 -5.22 -6.94
N ASP A 144 -1.61 -5.54 -5.91
CA ASP A 144 -2.42 -4.56 -5.18
C ASP A 144 -1.55 -3.63 -4.31
N PHE A 145 -0.37 -4.11 -3.83
CA PHE A 145 0.42 -3.37 -2.85
C PHE A 145 1.88 -3.11 -3.22
N ALA A 146 2.49 -3.82 -4.18
CA ALA A 146 3.94 -3.73 -4.41
C ALA A 146 4.43 -2.29 -4.65
N ALA A 147 3.75 -1.54 -5.51
CA ALA A 147 4.08 -0.15 -5.79
C ALA A 147 3.75 0.76 -4.60
N GLY A 148 2.52 0.69 -4.10
CA GLY A 148 2.05 1.52 -3.00
C GLY A 148 2.85 1.32 -1.70
N ALA A 149 3.26 0.08 -1.39
CA ALA A 149 4.09 -0.22 -0.23
C ALA A 149 5.46 0.46 -0.30
N LEU A 150 6.13 0.43 -1.48
CA LEU A 150 7.38 1.16 -1.65
C LEU A 150 7.18 2.67 -1.50
N ILE A 151 6.10 3.22 -2.08
CA ILE A 151 5.79 4.66 -1.98
C ILE A 151 5.59 5.06 -0.52
N VAL A 152 4.90 4.24 0.30
CA VAL A 152 4.74 4.48 1.74
C VAL A 152 6.08 4.45 2.47
N GLU A 153 6.92 3.43 2.22
CA GLU A 153 8.23 3.30 2.86
C GLU A 153 9.15 4.47 2.52
N GLU A 154 9.20 4.87 1.25
CA GLU A 154 10.01 6.01 0.78
C GLU A 154 9.46 7.37 1.25
N ALA A 155 8.17 7.45 1.59
CA ALA A 155 7.58 8.62 2.25
C ALA A 155 7.86 8.68 3.77
N GLY A 156 8.55 7.69 4.33
CA GLY A 156 8.90 7.58 5.75
C GLY A 156 7.86 6.85 6.60
N GLY A 157 6.91 6.14 5.98
CA GLY A 157 5.95 5.27 6.65
C GLY A 157 6.50 3.86 6.90
N VAL A 158 5.67 3.02 7.50
CA VAL A 158 5.99 1.63 7.84
C VAL A 158 4.97 0.71 7.20
N VAL A 159 5.43 -0.34 6.52
CA VAL A 159 4.58 -1.39 5.93
C VAL A 159 4.95 -2.75 6.50
N SER A 160 3.95 -3.47 6.99
CA SER A 160 4.07 -4.83 7.54
C SER A 160 2.84 -5.66 7.21
N THR A 161 2.85 -6.94 7.55
CA THR A 161 1.58 -7.68 7.68
C THR A 161 0.83 -7.22 8.93
N VAL A 162 -0.47 -7.50 9.02
CA VAL A 162 -1.28 -7.19 10.21
C VAL A 162 -0.71 -7.89 11.44
N GLU A 163 -0.09 -9.05 11.27
CA GLU A 163 0.58 -9.82 12.33
C GLU A 163 1.98 -9.25 12.70
N GLY A 164 2.51 -8.32 11.90
CA GLY A 164 3.78 -7.62 12.12
C GLY A 164 4.98 -8.25 11.44
N GLY A 165 4.76 -9.20 10.54
CA GLY A 165 5.80 -9.72 9.67
C GLY A 165 6.10 -8.80 8.48
N ALA A 166 7.15 -9.12 7.72
CA ALA A 166 7.43 -8.45 6.46
C ALA A 166 6.40 -8.84 5.38
N VAL A 167 5.97 -7.89 4.55
CA VAL A 167 5.23 -8.19 3.33
C VAL A 167 6.16 -8.78 2.28
N THR A 168 5.70 -9.77 1.53
CA THR A 168 6.50 -10.44 0.49
C THR A 168 5.82 -10.37 -0.86
N LEU A 169 6.61 -10.21 -1.93
CA LEU A 169 6.09 -10.10 -3.29
C LEU A 169 5.75 -11.48 -3.93
N GLY A 170 6.04 -12.58 -3.23
CA GLY A 170 5.85 -13.94 -3.76
C GLY A 170 4.46 -14.54 -3.53
N GLN A 171 3.64 -13.96 -2.66
CA GLN A 171 2.34 -14.52 -2.27
C GLN A 171 1.38 -13.48 -1.75
N LYS A 172 0.09 -13.84 -1.68
CA LYS A 172 -0.93 -13.02 -1.02
C LYS A 172 -0.65 -12.94 0.48
N CYS A 173 -0.78 -11.74 1.05
CA CYS A 173 -0.62 -11.50 2.50
C CYS A 173 -1.59 -10.43 2.99
N SER A 174 -1.67 -10.27 4.30
CA SER A 174 -2.26 -9.08 4.89
C SER A 174 -1.29 -7.90 4.76
N VAL A 175 -1.83 -6.68 4.73
CA VAL A 175 -1.04 -5.44 4.68
C VAL A 175 -1.53 -4.48 5.75
N LEU A 176 -0.59 -3.93 6.51
CA LEU A 176 -0.76 -2.81 7.42
C LEU A 176 0.27 -1.74 7.06
N ALA A 177 -0.21 -0.59 6.61
CA ALA A 177 0.62 0.57 6.32
C ALA A 177 0.30 1.70 7.30
N THR A 178 1.31 2.34 7.85
CA THR A 178 1.13 3.40 8.85
C THR A 178 2.13 4.55 8.64
N ASN A 179 1.84 5.68 9.27
CA ASN A 179 2.76 6.82 9.33
C ASN A 179 3.92 6.61 10.34
N GLY A 180 4.12 5.42 10.88
CA GLY A 180 5.14 5.09 11.87
C GLY A 180 4.83 5.55 13.31
N ARG A 181 3.75 6.33 13.52
CA ARG A 181 3.27 6.74 14.85
C ARG A 181 2.03 5.97 15.29
N CYS A 182 1.25 5.50 14.33
CA CYS A 182 0.10 4.63 14.56
C CYS A 182 0.55 3.17 14.55
N GLY A 183 -0.08 2.35 15.37
CA GLY A 183 0.26 0.95 15.54
C GLY A 183 -0.93 0.02 15.35
N ARG A 184 -0.64 -1.26 15.49
CA ARG A 184 -1.64 -2.33 15.54
C ARG A 184 -2.58 -2.12 16.72
N LEU A 185 -3.81 -2.66 16.59
CA LEU A 185 -4.68 -2.88 17.74
C LEU A 185 -3.99 -3.91 18.68
N GLU A 186 -3.91 -3.57 19.94
CA GLU A 186 -3.53 -4.48 21.00
C GLU A 186 -4.69 -5.41 21.35
#